data_5cf67237bbd289eb4c2c7903446cad5f
#
_entry.id   5cf67237bbd289eb4c2c7903446cad5f
#
_cell.length_a   1.000
_cell.length_b   1.000
_cell.length_c   1.000
_cell.angle_alpha   90.00
_cell.angle_beta   90.00
_cell.angle_gamma   90.00
#
_symmetry.space_group_name_H-M   'P 1'
#
loop_
_entity.id
_entity.type
_entity.pdbx_description
1 polymer ?
#
loop_
_entity_poly.entity_id
_entity_poly.type
_entity_poly.pdbx_seq_one_letter_code
_entity_poly.pdbx_strand_id
1 'polypeptide(L)'
;MKLKNNYFAKHPLVAVFLFSFICLLPEMLMRDFTPSNELRYLSIADEALRDGHFFAFFNHGLAYADKPPLYIWLVMLCKVLFGTHSSLALSMLSVVPAFVIVWLMDRWVMSNAKAT
;
A
#
# COMPACT_ATOMS: atom_id res chain seq x y z
N MET A 1 0.58 10.67 40.02
CA MET A 1 -0.52 10.33 39.13
C MET A 1 -0.29 8.91 38.63
N LYS A 2 -1.03 7.94 39.17
CA LYS A 2 -0.93 6.53 38.71
C LYS A 2 -1.60 6.46 37.34
N LEU A 3 -0.82 6.33 36.27
CA LEU A 3 -1.31 5.98 34.95
C LEU A 3 -1.88 4.57 35.00
N LYS A 4 -3.13 4.48 35.48
CA LYS A 4 -3.90 3.26 35.50
C LYS A 4 -4.06 2.75 34.08
N ASN A 5 -3.45 1.61 33.79
CA ASN A 5 -3.79 0.75 32.67
C ASN A 5 -3.55 1.35 31.28
N ASN A 6 -2.31 1.71 30.95
CA ASN A 6 -1.96 2.06 29.57
C ASN A 6 -2.05 0.80 28.70
N TYR A 7 -3.18 0.65 28.01
CA TYR A 7 -3.38 -0.38 26.99
C TYR A 7 -2.19 -0.44 26.02
N PHE A 8 -1.67 0.71 25.62
CA PHE A 8 -0.50 0.84 24.74
C PHE A 8 0.81 0.33 25.35
N ALA A 9 0.98 0.39 26.67
CA ALA A 9 2.14 -0.21 27.32
C ALA A 9 2.11 -1.74 27.27
N LYS A 10 0.92 -2.33 27.20
CA LYS A 10 0.73 -3.79 27.03
C LYS A 10 0.81 -4.23 25.57
N HIS A 11 0.53 -3.33 24.64
CA HIS A 11 0.50 -3.60 23.20
C HIS A 11 1.31 -2.54 22.43
N PRO A 12 2.65 -2.54 22.57
CA PRO A 12 3.50 -1.52 21.96
C PRO A 12 3.39 -1.51 20.42
N LEU A 13 3.14 -2.63 19.81
CA LEU A 13 2.97 -2.76 18.37
C LEU A 13 1.75 -1.98 17.86
N VAL A 14 0.64 -2.03 18.59
CA VAL A 14 -0.57 -1.25 18.27
C VAL A 14 -0.28 0.24 18.33
N ALA A 15 0.46 0.69 19.34
CA ALA A 15 0.87 2.09 19.46
C ALA A 15 1.74 2.53 18.27
N VAL A 16 2.71 1.71 17.87
CA VAL A 16 3.57 1.97 16.70
C VAL A 16 2.74 2.06 15.41
N PHE A 17 1.82 1.14 15.20
CA PHE A 17 0.97 1.13 14.01
C PHE A 17 0.05 2.35 13.94
N LEU A 18 -0.60 2.70 15.05
CA LEU A 18 -1.46 3.88 15.12
C LEU A 18 -0.67 5.17 14.90
N PHE A 19 0.48 5.31 15.55
CA PHE A 19 1.33 6.47 15.38
C PHE A 19 1.83 6.62 13.95
N SER A 20 2.35 5.54 13.36
CA SER A 20 2.81 5.52 11.97
C SER A 20 1.68 5.84 10.99
N PHE A 21 0.49 5.28 11.20
CA PHE A 21 -0.67 5.55 10.36
C PHE A 21 -1.12 7.00 10.44
N ILE A 22 -1.18 7.58 11.64
CA ILE A 22 -1.53 9.00 11.85
C ILE A 22 -0.51 9.91 11.17
N CYS A 23 0.78 9.60 11.26
CA CYS A 23 1.84 10.38 10.60
C CYS A 23 1.78 10.30 9.07
N LEU A 24 1.41 9.14 8.52
CA LEU A 24 1.32 8.92 7.06
C LEU A 24 0.01 9.43 6.47
N LEU A 25 -1.05 9.55 7.28
CA LEU A 25 -2.38 9.89 6.81
C LEU A 25 -2.45 11.21 6.01
N PRO A 26 -1.82 12.32 6.46
CA PRO A 26 -1.84 13.57 5.70
C PRO A 26 -1.24 13.41 4.30
N GLU A 27 -0.11 12.72 4.19
CA GLU A 27 0.52 12.45 2.90
C GLU A 27 -0.36 11.60 2.00
N MET A 28 -0.98 10.55 2.55
CA MET A 28 -1.87 9.67 1.79
C MET A 28 -3.11 10.38 1.25
N LEU A 29 -3.61 11.38 1.97
CA LEU A 29 -4.82 12.13 1.59
C LEU A 29 -4.55 13.34 0.70
N MET A 30 -3.40 14.00 0.91
CA MET A 30 -3.09 15.29 0.27
C MET A 30 -2.11 15.17 -0.89
N ARG A 31 -1.51 13.99 -1.07
CA ARG A 31 -0.53 13.78 -2.13
C ARG A 31 -1.21 13.62 -3.48
N ASP A 32 -0.77 14.41 -4.44
CA ASP A 32 -1.10 14.22 -5.84
C ASP A 32 -0.22 13.14 -6.47
N PHE A 33 -0.72 12.53 -7.55
CA PHE A 33 0.04 11.52 -8.29
C PHE A 33 1.24 12.15 -8.99
N THR A 34 2.41 11.53 -8.88
CA THR A 34 3.61 12.00 -9.57
C THR A 34 3.49 11.77 -11.09
N PRO A 35 3.76 12.81 -11.93
CA PRO A 35 3.53 12.73 -13.36
C PRO A 35 4.33 11.65 -14.08
N SER A 36 5.55 11.37 -13.61
CA SER A 36 6.47 10.50 -14.35
C SER A 36 6.22 9.00 -14.16
N ASN A 37 5.84 8.57 -12.97
CA ASN A 37 5.69 7.15 -12.64
C ASN A 37 4.25 6.76 -12.32
N GLU A 38 3.62 7.42 -11.35
CA GLU A 38 2.29 7.03 -10.88
C GLU A 38 1.22 7.22 -11.94
N LEU A 39 1.18 8.38 -12.59
CA LEU A 39 0.23 8.61 -13.69
C LEU A 39 0.42 7.64 -14.86
N ARG A 40 1.65 7.21 -15.12
CA ARG A 40 1.92 6.20 -16.14
C ARG A 40 1.26 4.87 -15.79
N TYR A 41 1.39 4.40 -14.53
CA TYR A 41 0.72 3.15 -14.11
C TYR A 41 -0.80 3.26 -14.15
N LEU A 42 -1.35 4.42 -13.79
CA LEU A 42 -2.78 4.66 -13.88
C LEU A 42 -3.26 4.64 -15.34
N SER A 43 -2.51 5.26 -16.25
CA SER A 43 -2.80 5.26 -17.69
C SER A 43 -2.76 3.85 -18.28
N ILE A 44 -1.75 3.05 -17.92
CA ILE A 44 -1.63 1.65 -18.38
C ILE A 44 -2.79 0.81 -17.84
N ALA A 45 -3.16 0.99 -16.59
CA ALA A 45 -4.28 0.27 -15.98
C ALA A 45 -5.61 0.63 -16.65
N ASP A 46 -5.82 1.90 -16.96
CA ASP A 46 -7.02 2.38 -17.65
C ASP A 46 -7.12 1.83 -19.08
N GLU A 47 -6.01 1.85 -19.81
CA GLU A 47 -5.94 1.29 -21.16
C GLU A 47 -6.20 -0.21 -21.15
N ALA A 48 -5.61 -0.94 -20.19
CA ALA A 48 -5.83 -2.38 -20.01
C ALA A 48 -7.30 -2.72 -19.70
N LEU A 49 -7.95 -1.94 -18.84
CA LEU A 49 -9.37 -2.11 -18.51
C LEU A 49 -10.29 -1.78 -19.69
N ARG A 50 -9.97 -0.74 -20.45
CA ARG A 50 -10.75 -0.33 -21.62
C ARG A 50 -10.66 -1.35 -22.75
N ASP A 51 -9.45 -1.84 -23.04
CA ASP A 51 -9.17 -2.66 -24.21
C ASP A 51 -9.12 -4.16 -23.89
N GLY A 52 -9.25 -4.55 -22.61
CA GLY A 52 -9.27 -5.96 -22.18
C GLY A 52 -7.90 -6.65 -22.20
N HIS A 53 -6.82 -5.92 -22.22
CA HIS A 53 -5.45 -6.44 -22.23
C HIS A 53 -4.89 -6.66 -20.83
N PHE A 54 -5.16 -7.82 -20.21
CA PHE A 54 -4.75 -8.12 -18.84
C PHE A 54 -3.32 -8.68 -18.70
N PHE A 55 -2.76 -9.20 -19.77
CA PHE A 55 -1.44 -9.84 -19.76
C PHE A 55 -0.40 -9.11 -20.63
N ALA A 56 -0.85 -8.36 -21.63
CA ALA A 56 0.01 -7.55 -22.48
C ALA A 56 -0.40 -6.09 -22.29
N PHE A 57 0.42 -5.32 -21.61
CA PHE A 57 0.12 -3.92 -21.28
C PHE A 57 0.59 -2.99 -22.38
N PHE A 58 -0.16 -1.91 -22.57
CA PHE A 58 0.13 -0.84 -23.50
C PHE A 58 0.11 0.50 -22.77
N ASN A 59 0.90 1.43 -23.24
CA ASN A 59 0.91 2.80 -22.78
C ASN A 59 0.82 3.71 -24.00
N HIS A 60 -0.30 4.41 -24.15
CA HIS A 60 -0.61 5.21 -25.35
C HIS A 60 -0.50 4.43 -26.66
N GLY A 61 -0.97 3.18 -26.67
CA GLY A 61 -0.94 2.31 -27.83
C GLY A 61 0.41 1.63 -28.12
N LEU A 62 1.44 1.90 -27.34
CA LEU A 62 2.75 1.26 -27.44
C LEU A 62 2.88 0.13 -26.41
N ALA A 63 3.42 -1.01 -26.83
CA ALA A 63 3.65 -2.15 -25.93
C ALA A 63 4.57 -1.76 -24.77
N TYR A 64 4.13 -2.07 -23.55
CA TYR A 64 4.83 -1.74 -22.32
C TYR A 64 5.20 -3.01 -21.55
N ALA A 65 6.47 -3.38 -21.60
CA ALA A 65 6.99 -4.61 -20.99
C ALA A 65 8.04 -4.35 -19.87
N ASP A 66 8.15 -3.11 -19.40
CA ASP A 66 9.22 -2.68 -18.49
C ASP A 66 8.98 -3.13 -17.02
N LYS A 67 7.76 -3.40 -16.62
CA LYS A 67 7.41 -3.67 -15.23
C LYS A 67 6.60 -4.97 -15.04
N PRO A 68 6.74 -5.62 -13.87
CA PRO A 68 5.91 -6.78 -13.53
C PRO A 68 4.42 -6.44 -13.52
N PRO A 69 3.55 -7.37 -13.96
CA PRO A 69 2.12 -7.10 -14.10
C PRO A 69 1.36 -6.97 -12.77
N LEU A 70 1.90 -7.51 -11.67
CA LEU A 70 1.22 -7.60 -10.39
C LEU A 70 0.74 -6.24 -9.88
N TYR A 71 1.59 -5.22 -9.92
CA TYR A 71 1.22 -3.89 -9.46
C TYR A 71 0.13 -3.25 -10.31
N ILE A 72 0.21 -3.43 -11.62
CA ILE A 72 -0.82 -2.94 -12.56
C ILE A 72 -2.15 -3.62 -12.29
N TRP A 73 -2.16 -4.94 -12.05
CA TRP A 73 -3.36 -5.67 -11.67
C TRP A 73 -3.98 -5.17 -10.36
N LEU A 74 -3.16 -4.84 -9.37
CA LEU A 74 -3.63 -4.26 -8.10
C LEU A 74 -4.24 -2.87 -8.33
N VAL A 75 -3.62 -2.04 -9.18
CA VAL A 75 -4.17 -0.73 -9.55
C VAL A 75 -5.51 -0.87 -10.27
N MET A 76 -5.61 -1.81 -11.22
CA MET A 76 -6.86 -2.13 -11.91
C MET A 76 -7.95 -2.58 -10.94
N LEU A 77 -7.60 -3.46 -9.99
CA LEU A 77 -8.53 -3.95 -8.96
C LEU A 77 -9.03 -2.79 -8.09
N CYS A 78 -8.15 -1.91 -7.64
CA CYS A 78 -8.54 -0.73 -6.87
C CYS A 78 -9.50 0.17 -7.66
N LYS A 79 -9.25 0.39 -8.95
CA LYS A 79 -10.14 1.18 -9.79
C LYS A 79 -11.52 0.54 -9.95
N VAL A 80 -11.57 -0.77 -10.17
CA VAL A 80 -12.85 -1.49 -10.28
C VAL A 80 -13.65 -1.44 -8.99
N LEU A 81 -12.98 -1.58 -7.83
CA LEU A 81 -13.64 -1.57 -6.52
C LEU A 81 -14.12 -0.19 -6.09
N PHE A 82 -13.35 0.86 -6.35
CA PHE A 82 -13.64 2.23 -5.90
C PHE A 82 -14.22 3.13 -7.01
N GLY A 83 -14.24 2.67 -8.25
CA GLY A 83 -14.74 3.42 -9.41
C GLY A 83 -13.82 4.55 -9.90
N THR A 84 -12.83 4.95 -9.09
CA THR A 84 -11.86 6.01 -9.41
C THR A 84 -10.47 5.65 -8.91
N HIS A 85 -9.44 6.32 -9.41
CA HIS A 85 -8.09 6.22 -8.86
C HIS A 85 -8.00 7.03 -7.56
N SER A 86 -8.03 6.32 -6.44
CA SER A 86 -7.88 6.93 -5.11
C SER A 86 -6.43 6.85 -4.66
N SER A 87 -5.83 8.00 -4.35
CA SER A 87 -4.48 8.08 -3.76
C SER A 87 -4.40 7.29 -2.45
N LEU A 88 -5.45 7.35 -1.63
CA LEU A 88 -5.55 6.59 -0.39
C LEU A 88 -5.52 5.08 -0.64
N ALA A 89 -6.31 4.57 -1.58
CA ALA A 89 -6.37 3.14 -1.89
C ALA A 89 -5.03 2.62 -2.43
N LEU A 90 -4.37 3.38 -3.30
CA LEU A 90 -3.07 3.02 -3.85
C LEU A 90 -1.95 3.08 -2.78
N SER A 91 -2.02 4.05 -1.87
CA SER A 91 -1.09 4.14 -0.75
C SER A 91 -1.24 2.96 0.21
N MET A 92 -2.45 2.46 0.41
CA MET A 92 -2.71 1.26 1.21
C MET A 92 -2.02 0.01 0.64
N LEU A 93 -1.85 -0.10 -0.66
CA LEU A 93 -1.10 -1.21 -1.28
C LEU A 93 0.37 -1.27 -0.81
N SER A 94 0.94 -0.15 -0.37
CA SER A 94 2.30 -0.08 0.17
C SER A 94 2.33 -0.16 1.70
N VAL A 95 1.39 0.49 2.36
CA VAL A 95 1.32 0.58 3.83
C VAL A 95 0.96 -0.76 4.46
N VAL A 96 0.02 -1.51 3.87
CA VAL A 96 -0.40 -2.81 4.40
C VAL A 96 0.73 -3.83 4.40
N PRO A 97 1.48 -4.07 3.32
CA PRO A 97 2.65 -4.94 3.35
C PRO A 97 3.73 -4.48 4.33
N ALA A 98 3.98 -3.17 4.44
CA ALA A 98 4.94 -2.63 5.39
C ALA A 98 4.55 -2.98 6.84
N PHE A 99 3.30 -2.84 7.20
CA PHE A 99 2.80 -3.21 8.53
C PHE A 99 2.86 -4.72 8.78
N VAL A 100 2.58 -5.54 7.78
CA VAL A 100 2.74 -7.00 7.85
C VAL A 100 4.20 -7.36 8.12
N ILE A 101 5.15 -6.73 7.46
CA ILE A 101 6.58 -6.97 7.67
C ILE A 101 6.98 -6.60 9.10
N VAL A 102 6.57 -5.44 9.60
CA VAL A 102 6.85 -5.02 10.98
C VAL A 102 6.26 -5.99 12.00
N TRP A 103 5.02 -6.45 11.76
CA TRP A 103 4.37 -7.44 12.61
C TRP A 103 5.11 -8.79 12.61
N LEU A 104 5.53 -9.28 11.45
CA LEU A 104 6.30 -10.52 11.34
C LEU A 104 7.66 -10.42 12.04
N MET A 105 8.35 -9.28 11.89
CA MET A 105 9.62 -9.03 12.58
C MET A 105 9.45 -9.01 14.10
N ASP A 106 8.42 -8.36 14.60
CA ASP A 106 8.11 -8.36 16.03
C ASP A 106 7.85 -9.79 16.56
N ARG A 107 7.06 -10.56 15.83
CA ARG A 107 6.78 -11.96 16.17
C ARG A 107 8.05 -12.82 16.20
N TRP A 108 8.93 -12.62 15.22
CA TRP A 108 10.19 -13.33 15.13
C TRP A 108 11.13 -12.99 16.30
N VAL A 109 11.28 -11.70 16.62
CA VAL A 109 12.09 -11.24 17.76
C VAL A 109 11.55 -11.80 19.07
N MET A 110 10.26 -11.70 19.29
CA MET A 110 9.62 -12.21 20.52
C MET A 110 9.72 -13.73 20.66
N SER A 111 9.68 -14.46 19.57
CA SER A 111 9.89 -15.91 19.56
C SER A 111 11.32 -16.28 19.97
N ASN A 112 12.31 -15.60 19.40
CA ASN A 112 13.72 -15.86 19.73
C ASN A 112 14.11 -15.39 21.12
N ALA A 113 13.56 -14.28 21.61
CA ALA A 113 13.79 -13.80 22.97
C ALA A 113 13.26 -14.75 24.06
N LYS A 114 12.24 -15.55 23.74
CA LYS A 114 11.73 -16.59 24.68
C LYS A 114 12.53 -17.88 24.61
N ALA A 115 13.31 -18.11 23.56
CA ALA A 115 14.13 -19.29 23.36
C ALA A 115 15.52 -19.19 24.04
N THR A 116 15.91 -17.98 24.46
CA THR A 116 17.12 -17.69 25.25
C THR A 116 16.79 -17.49 26.71
#